data_852ae5e111f28fce998704619381fbce
#
_entry.id   852ae5e111f28fce998704619381fbce
#
_cell.length_a   1.000
_cell.length_b   1.000
_cell.length_c   1.000
_cell.angle_alpha   90.00
_cell.angle_beta   90.00
_cell.angle_gamma   90.00
#
_symmetry.space_group_name_H-M   'P 1'
#
loop_
_entity.id
_entity.type
_entity.pdbx_description
1 polymer ?
#
loop_
_entity_poly.entity_id
_entity_poly.type
_entity_poly.pdbx_seq_one_letter_code
_entity_poly.pdbx_strand_id
1 'polypeptide(L)'
;EKSTAETIVDGWLHTGDLGYLHPDGWLYVLGRFKSLLIANDGEKYSPEGIEETIAEQSKYIDYCILYNNQSPYTAGLIVPNKMALREYIEKQDVESDSMDAYRVMLKKIQSELMAYRVGGKHAHLFPERWLPAVVAVLPEALNEQNGMINSTMKVVRAKVYDRFKEEIDYLYTPEGKEITNKRNLQNLKQLIS
;
A
#
# COMPACT_ATOMS: atom_id res chain seq x y z
N GLU A 1 19.30 -6.42 25.78
CA GLU A 1 20.34 -5.42 26.16
C GLU A 1 20.74 -4.52 24.99
N LYS A 2 21.10 -5.06 23.80
CA LYS A 2 21.50 -4.25 22.63
C LYS A 2 20.35 -3.32 22.16
N SER A 3 19.15 -3.83 22.04
CA SER A 3 17.96 -3.08 21.65
C SER A 3 17.62 -1.95 22.64
N THR A 4 17.82 -2.19 23.93
CA THR A 4 17.59 -1.15 24.96
C THR A 4 18.62 -0.02 24.85
N ALA A 5 19.88 -0.34 24.62
CA ALA A 5 20.95 0.64 24.46
C ALA A 5 20.80 1.50 23.19
N GLU A 6 20.17 0.95 22.14
CA GLU A 6 19.82 1.69 20.91
C GLU A 6 18.60 2.58 21.09
N THR A 7 17.71 2.23 22.03
CA THR A 7 16.44 2.94 22.24
C THR A 7 16.55 4.02 23.32
N ILE A 8 17.41 3.82 24.33
CA ILE A 8 17.66 4.81 25.39
C ILE A 8 19.09 5.31 25.25
N VAL A 9 19.24 6.54 24.79
CA VAL A 9 20.53 7.19 24.57
C VAL A 9 20.59 8.46 25.41
N ASP A 10 21.61 8.60 26.26
CA ASP A 10 21.80 9.77 27.13
C ASP A 10 20.57 10.15 27.98
N GLY A 11 19.81 9.13 28.42
CA GLY A 11 18.60 9.32 29.23
C GLY A 11 17.35 9.67 28.43
N TRP A 12 17.45 9.75 27.10
CA TRP A 12 16.32 10.02 26.21
C TRP A 12 15.80 8.74 25.55
N LEU A 13 14.47 8.58 25.53
CA LEU A 13 13.79 7.52 24.79
C LEU A 13 13.63 7.93 23.33
N HIS A 14 14.33 7.24 22.45
CA HIS A 14 14.18 7.38 20.99
C HIS A 14 13.01 6.52 20.53
N THR A 15 11.83 7.12 20.38
CA THR A 15 10.60 6.39 19.97
C THR A 15 10.67 5.88 18.54
N GLY A 16 11.51 6.50 17.71
CA GLY A 16 11.58 6.26 16.26
C GLY A 16 10.47 6.95 15.48
N ASP A 17 9.65 7.76 16.17
CA ASP A 17 8.61 8.55 15.53
C ASP A 17 9.18 9.91 15.09
N LEU A 18 8.68 10.41 13.98
CA LEU A 18 8.97 11.73 13.45
C LEU A 18 7.84 12.68 13.80
N GLY A 19 8.17 13.84 14.31
CA GLY A 19 7.16 14.85 14.66
C GLY A 19 7.77 16.22 14.84
N TYR A 20 6.94 17.22 15.04
CA TYR A 20 7.34 18.57 15.39
C TYR A 20 6.39 19.18 16.43
N LEU A 21 6.94 20.04 17.26
CA LEU A 21 6.16 20.83 18.23
C LEU A 21 5.80 22.17 17.59
N HIS A 22 4.50 22.41 17.43
CA HIS A 22 4.00 23.70 16.94
C HIS A 22 4.13 24.77 18.01
N PRO A 23 4.32 26.07 17.67
CA PRO A 23 4.40 27.16 18.66
C PRO A 23 3.22 27.24 19.64
N ASP A 24 2.04 26.78 19.25
CA ASP A 24 0.84 26.70 20.09
C ASP A 24 0.88 25.55 21.12
N GLY A 25 1.96 24.78 21.18
CA GLY A 25 2.15 23.68 22.12
C GLY A 25 1.62 22.31 21.66
N TRP A 26 1.09 22.19 20.44
CA TRP A 26 0.64 20.92 19.88
C TRP A 26 1.80 20.12 19.29
N LEU A 27 1.88 18.83 19.65
CA LEU A 27 2.79 17.89 19.03
C LEU A 27 2.11 17.23 17.83
N TYR A 28 2.69 17.41 16.65
CA TYR A 28 2.26 16.73 15.41
C TYR A 28 3.18 15.55 15.14
N VAL A 29 2.62 14.33 15.16
CA VAL A 29 3.34 13.11 14.81
C VAL A 29 3.11 12.83 13.31
N LEU A 30 4.20 12.76 12.55
CA LEU A 30 4.17 12.63 11.09
C LEU A 30 4.31 11.18 10.60
N GLY A 31 4.70 10.26 11.50
CA GLY A 31 4.91 8.86 11.20
C GLY A 31 6.24 8.34 11.76
N ARG A 32 6.66 7.17 11.29
CA ARG A 32 7.90 6.54 11.73
C ARG A 32 9.09 6.88 10.84
N PHE A 33 10.20 7.28 11.43
CA PHE A 33 11.43 7.62 10.68
C PHE A 33 11.89 6.49 9.75
N LYS A 34 11.82 5.23 10.23
CA LYS A 34 12.21 4.03 9.46
C LYS A 34 11.19 3.61 8.40
N SER A 35 9.96 4.15 8.45
CA SER A 35 8.91 3.86 7.48
C SER A 35 8.84 4.87 6.33
N LEU A 36 9.61 5.96 6.40
CA LEU A 36 9.59 6.97 5.36
C LEU A 36 9.97 6.38 4.01
N LEU A 37 9.18 6.69 3.01
CA LEU A 37 9.51 6.45 1.62
C LEU A 37 10.39 7.58 1.11
N ILE A 38 11.27 7.26 0.17
CA ILE A 38 12.22 8.21 -0.41
C ILE A 38 11.96 8.24 -1.91
N ALA A 39 11.54 9.39 -2.43
CA ALA A 39 11.39 9.62 -3.85
C ALA A 39 12.77 9.74 -4.55
N ASN A 40 12.80 9.67 -5.87
CA ASN A 40 14.03 9.74 -6.66
C ASN A 40 14.76 11.09 -6.54
N ASP A 41 14.05 12.16 -6.17
CA ASP A 41 14.60 13.50 -5.89
C ASP A 41 15.07 13.68 -4.45
N GLY A 42 14.95 12.63 -3.61
CA GLY A 42 15.33 12.62 -2.20
C GLY A 42 14.24 13.12 -1.24
N GLU A 43 13.07 13.51 -1.75
CA GLU A 43 11.94 13.86 -0.89
C GLU A 43 11.54 12.65 -0.03
N LYS A 44 11.28 12.92 1.26
CA LYS A 44 10.84 11.91 2.22
C LYS A 44 9.39 12.17 2.63
N TYR A 45 8.57 11.13 2.63
CA TYR A 45 7.17 11.22 3.04
C TYR A 45 6.72 9.97 3.77
N SER A 46 5.74 10.13 4.69
CA SER A 46 5.15 9.03 5.42
C SER A 46 4.09 8.33 4.56
N PRO A 47 4.16 7.01 4.40
CA PRO A 47 3.15 6.27 3.66
C PRO A 47 1.88 6.01 4.48
N GLU A 48 1.96 6.00 5.81
CA GLU A 48 0.92 5.46 6.69
C GLU A 48 -0.43 6.15 6.49
N GLY A 49 -0.47 7.48 6.52
CA GLY A 49 -1.72 8.22 6.33
C GLY A 49 -2.35 8.04 4.95
N ILE A 50 -1.54 7.83 3.91
CA ILE A 50 -2.02 7.55 2.55
C ILE A 50 -2.64 6.16 2.48
N GLU A 51 -1.93 5.17 3.01
CA GLU A 51 -2.33 3.76 3.01
C GLU A 51 -3.61 3.52 3.79
N GLU A 52 -3.67 4.08 5.00
CA GLU A 52 -4.86 4.02 5.87
C GLU A 52 -6.05 4.68 5.18
N THR A 53 -5.87 5.89 4.63
CA THR A 53 -6.96 6.59 3.94
C THR A 53 -7.48 5.81 2.72
N ILE A 54 -6.60 5.21 1.92
CA ILE A 54 -7.01 4.40 0.76
C ILE A 54 -7.79 3.16 1.22
N ALA A 55 -7.32 2.46 2.24
CA ALA A 55 -8.00 1.27 2.76
C ALA A 55 -9.34 1.61 3.42
N GLU A 56 -9.43 2.67 4.21
CA GLU A 56 -10.65 3.09 4.90
C GLU A 56 -11.74 3.61 3.94
N GLN A 57 -11.35 4.29 2.87
CA GLN A 57 -12.31 4.88 1.92
C GLN A 57 -12.79 3.90 0.83
N SER A 58 -12.16 2.73 0.71
CA SER A 58 -12.52 1.74 -0.31
C SER A 58 -12.95 0.42 0.31
N LYS A 59 -14.17 -0.02 0.01
CA LYS A 59 -14.62 -1.36 0.41
C LYS A 59 -13.95 -2.50 -0.37
N TYR A 60 -13.18 -2.20 -1.42
CA TYR A 60 -12.55 -3.18 -2.31
C TYR A 60 -11.08 -3.41 -2.01
N ILE A 61 -10.50 -2.65 -1.06
CA ILE A 61 -9.09 -2.71 -0.69
C ILE A 61 -8.99 -2.91 0.83
N ASP A 62 -8.47 -4.06 1.26
CA ASP A 62 -8.22 -4.34 2.68
C ASP A 62 -6.91 -3.72 3.15
N TYR A 63 -5.86 -3.78 2.32
CA TYR A 63 -4.57 -3.13 2.58
C TYR A 63 -4.01 -2.49 1.32
N CYS A 64 -3.45 -1.31 1.51
CA CYS A 64 -2.59 -0.64 0.56
C CYS A 64 -1.24 -0.44 1.24
N ILE A 65 -0.15 -0.96 0.68
CA ILE A 65 1.21 -0.80 1.20
C ILE A 65 2.03 -0.10 0.12
N LEU A 66 2.51 1.10 0.41
CA LEU A 66 3.29 1.87 -0.53
C LEU A 66 4.77 1.50 -0.47
N TYR A 67 5.43 1.53 -1.60
CA TYR A 67 6.86 1.33 -1.74
C TYR A 67 7.47 2.44 -2.60
N ASN A 68 8.52 3.05 -2.11
CA ASN A 68 9.45 3.87 -2.88
C ASN A 68 10.81 3.90 -2.17
N ASN A 69 11.85 3.59 -2.89
CA ASN A 69 13.22 3.67 -2.42
C ASN A 69 14.09 4.27 -3.53
N GLN A 70 14.01 5.59 -3.70
CA GLN A 70 14.65 6.34 -4.79
C GLN A 70 14.26 5.84 -6.19
N SER A 71 13.06 5.24 -6.28
CA SER A 71 12.50 4.72 -7.53
C SER A 71 11.83 5.84 -8.34
N PRO A 72 11.64 5.68 -9.65
CA PRO A 72 11.07 6.72 -10.52
C PRO A 72 9.67 7.18 -10.10
N TYR A 73 8.92 6.32 -9.40
CA TYR A 73 7.58 6.60 -8.89
C TYR A 73 7.23 5.67 -7.72
N THR A 74 6.22 6.06 -6.96
CA THR A 74 5.68 5.24 -5.88
C THR A 74 4.92 4.06 -6.47
N ALA A 75 5.18 2.87 -5.95
CA ALA A 75 4.43 1.64 -6.23
C ALA A 75 3.51 1.30 -5.06
N GLY A 76 2.40 0.61 -5.33
CA GLY A 76 1.46 0.11 -4.33
C GLY A 76 1.36 -1.42 -4.36
N LEU A 77 1.36 -2.04 -3.19
CA LEU A 77 1.01 -3.44 -3.01
C LEU A 77 -0.40 -3.47 -2.43
N ILE A 78 -1.33 -4.09 -3.14
CA ILE A 78 -2.75 -4.08 -2.79
C ILE A 78 -3.18 -5.48 -2.35
N VAL A 79 -3.78 -5.56 -1.17
CA VAL A 79 -4.58 -6.73 -0.76
C VAL A 79 -6.05 -6.37 -1.00
N PRO A 80 -6.69 -6.96 -2.02
CA PRO A 80 -8.09 -6.72 -2.29
C PRO A 80 -9.00 -7.35 -1.25
N ASN A 81 -10.18 -6.73 -1.02
CA ASN A 81 -11.27 -7.36 -0.32
C ASN A 81 -11.97 -8.37 -1.24
N LYS A 82 -11.69 -9.65 -0.99
CA LYS A 82 -12.19 -10.78 -1.79
C LYS A 82 -13.73 -10.81 -1.85
N MET A 83 -14.40 -10.62 -0.72
CA MET A 83 -15.85 -10.67 -0.66
C MET A 83 -16.49 -9.51 -1.43
N ALA A 84 -16.02 -8.31 -1.22
CA ALA A 84 -16.54 -7.13 -1.91
C ALA A 84 -16.34 -7.19 -3.44
N LEU A 85 -15.22 -7.76 -3.90
CA LEU A 85 -14.98 -7.96 -5.33
C LEU A 85 -15.90 -9.04 -5.92
N ARG A 86 -16.16 -10.14 -5.21
CA ARG A 86 -17.14 -11.15 -5.64
C ARG A 86 -18.55 -10.56 -5.76
N GLU A 87 -19.01 -9.85 -4.72
CA GLU A 87 -20.31 -9.15 -4.77
C GLU A 87 -20.39 -8.10 -5.90
N TYR A 88 -19.27 -7.48 -6.23
CA TYR A 88 -19.21 -6.54 -7.35
C TYR A 88 -19.40 -7.24 -8.69
N ILE A 89 -18.72 -8.38 -8.89
CA ILE A 89 -18.81 -9.15 -10.14
C ILE A 89 -20.18 -9.76 -10.35
N GLU A 90 -20.87 -10.23 -9.30
CA GLU A 90 -22.24 -10.75 -9.40
C GLU A 90 -23.24 -9.75 -10.02
N LYS A 91 -22.90 -8.46 -9.95
CA LYS A 91 -23.72 -7.36 -10.51
C LYS A 91 -23.28 -6.95 -11.92
N GLN A 92 -22.25 -7.60 -12.47
CA GLN A 92 -21.74 -7.34 -13.80
C GLN A 92 -22.20 -8.44 -14.76
N ASP A 93 -22.30 -8.11 -16.04
CA ASP A 93 -22.64 -9.08 -17.10
C ASP A 93 -21.39 -9.82 -17.57
N VAL A 94 -20.77 -10.58 -16.64
CA VAL A 94 -19.57 -11.40 -16.89
C VAL A 94 -19.63 -12.68 -16.06
N GLU A 95 -19.08 -13.76 -16.59
CA GLU A 95 -18.95 -15.03 -15.88
C GLU A 95 -17.93 -14.89 -14.73
N SER A 96 -18.35 -15.21 -13.50
CA SER A 96 -17.67 -14.84 -12.26
C SER A 96 -16.22 -15.31 -12.13
N ASP A 97 -15.88 -16.49 -12.64
CA ASP A 97 -14.49 -17.02 -12.56
C ASP A 97 -13.75 -16.93 -13.90
N SER A 98 -14.22 -16.08 -14.81
CA SER A 98 -13.58 -15.85 -16.10
C SER A 98 -12.40 -14.87 -15.99
N MET A 99 -11.51 -14.90 -16.98
CA MET A 99 -10.43 -13.93 -17.10
C MET A 99 -10.96 -12.49 -17.26
N ASP A 100 -12.13 -12.33 -17.83
CA ASP A 100 -12.78 -11.02 -17.99
C ASP A 100 -13.30 -10.50 -16.66
N ALA A 101 -13.84 -11.38 -15.80
CA ALA A 101 -14.20 -11.00 -14.42
C ALA A 101 -12.97 -10.47 -13.65
N TYR A 102 -11.83 -11.16 -13.72
CA TYR A 102 -10.60 -10.67 -13.06
C TYR A 102 -10.12 -9.34 -13.63
N ARG A 103 -10.25 -9.09 -14.94
CA ARG A 103 -9.95 -7.79 -15.54
C ARG A 103 -10.88 -6.69 -15.02
N VAL A 104 -12.17 -7.00 -14.90
CA VAL A 104 -13.17 -6.06 -14.35
C VAL A 104 -12.88 -5.74 -12.90
N MET A 105 -12.52 -6.74 -12.07
CA MET A 105 -12.10 -6.54 -10.68
C MET A 105 -10.86 -5.66 -10.58
N LEU A 106 -9.83 -5.90 -11.39
CA LEU A 106 -8.61 -5.08 -11.42
C LEU A 106 -8.90 -3.62 -11.81
N LYS A 107 -9.76 -3.41 -12.82
CA LYS A 107 -10.21 -2.07 -13.20
C LYS A 107 -11.02 -1.39 -12.10
N LYS A 108 -11.78 -2.17 -11.31
CA LYS A 108 -12.47 -1.62 -10.13
C LYS A 108 -11.47 -1.14 -9.09
N ILE A 109 -10.45 -1.93 -8.74
CA ILE A 109 -9.37 -1.50 -7.85
C ILE A 109 -8.68 -0.25 -8.39
N GLN A 110 -8.38 -0.21 -9.69
CA GLN A 110 -7.80 0.98 -10.33
C GLN A 110 -8.67 2.22 -10.15
N SER A 111 -9.99 2.08 -10.31
CA SER A 111 -10.93 3.20 -10.15
C SER A 111 -10.95 3.77 -8.73
N GLU A 112 -10.78 2.91 -7.71
CA GLU A 112 -10.65 3.34 -6.31
C GLU A 112 -9.39 4.21 -6.11
N LEU A 113 -8.26 3.80 -6.68
CA LEU A 113 -7.01 4.55 -6.61
C LEU A 113 -7.05 5.85 -7.42
N MET A 114 -7.72 5.84 -8.58
CA MET A 114 -7.91 7.02 -9.42
C MET A 114 -8.76 8.11 -8.75
N ALA A 115 -9.56 7.76 -7.73
CA ALA A 115 -10.30 8.74 -6.94
C ALA A 115 -9.41 9.76 -6.22
N TYR A 116 -8.13 9.46 -6.03
CA TYR A 116 -7.12 10.34 -5.39
C TYR A 116 -6.32 11.17 -6.41
N ARG A 117 -6.45 10.89 -7.70
CA ARG A 117 -5.76 11.60 -8.78
C ARG A 117 -6.51 12.85 -9.21
N VAL A 118 -5.86 13.71 -10.00
CA VAL A 118 -6.47 14.91 -10.56
C VAL A 118 -7.83 14.60 -11.20
N GLY A 119 -8.86 15.33 -10.78
CA GLY A 119 -10.25 15.11 -11.19
C GLY A 119 -11.03 14.10 -10.34
N GLY A 120 -10.38 13.36 -9.45
CA GLY A 120 -11.04 12.45 -8.51
C GLY A 120 -11.55 13.15 -7.26
N LYS A 121 -12.49 12.51 -6.56
CA LYS A 121 -13.18 13.07 -5.37
C LYS A 121 -12.23 13.35 -4.19
N HIS A 122 -11.10 12.68 -4.13
CA HIS A 122 -10.09 12.76 -3.06
C HIS A 122 -8.77 13.41 -3.50
N ALA A 123 -8.73 14.07 -4.67
CA ALA A 123 -7.52 14.64 -5.25
C ALA A 123 -6.82 15.70 -4.38
N HIS A 124 -7.52 16.28 -3.40
CA HIS A 124 -6.99 17.30 -2.51
C HIS A 124 -6.28 16.75 -1.27
N LEU A 125 -6.35 15.44 -1.01
CA LEU A 125 -5.86 14.86 0.25
C LEU A 125 -4.33 14.68 0.27
N PHE A 126 -3.73 14.32 -0.87
CA PHE A 126 -2.31 14.00 -0.94
C PHE A 126 -1.66 14.58 -2.21
N PRO A 127 -0.37 14.93 -2.17
CA PRO A 127 0.39 15.22 -3.36
C PRO A 127 0.37 14.04 -4.33
N GLU A 128 0.09 14.29 -5.61
CA GLU A 128 -0.08 13.23 -6.60
C GLU A 128 1.16 12.32 -6.74
N ARG A 129 2.36 12.87 -6.58
CA ARG A 129 3.63 12.13 -6.67
C ARG A 129 3.85 11.13 -5.52
N TRP A 130 3.13 11.27 -4.41
CA TRP A 130 3.18 10.31 -3.29
C TRP A 130 2.24 9.12 -3.50
N LEU A 131 1.25 9.28 -4.38
CA LEU A 131 0.26 8.24 -4.69
C LEU A 131 0.87 7.14 -5.57
N PRO A 132 0.42 5.88 -5.43
CA PRO A 132 0.93 4.79 -6.24
C PRO A 132 0.63 5.02 -7.72
N ALA A 133 1.67 5.11 -8.55
CA ALA A 133 1.53 5.22 -10.01
C ALA A 133 1.22 3.87 -10.66
N VAL A 134 1.68 2.79 -10.01
CA VAL A 134 1.52 1.39 -10.43
C VAL A 134 1.20 0.54 -9.23
N VAL A 135 0.52 -0.58 -9.44
CA VAL A 135 0.15 -1.46 -8.33
C VAL A 135 0.32 -2.93 -8.67
N ALA A 136 0.77 -3.71 -7.68
CA ALA A 136 0.70 -5.16 -7.67
C ALA A 136 -0.44 -5.60 -6.74
N VAL A 137 -1.27 -6.49 -7.22
CA VAL A 137 -2.23 -7.22 -6.39
C VAL A 137 -1.51 -8.41 -5.76
N LEU A 138 -1.62 -8.55 -4.44
CA LEU A 138 -0.97 -9.63 -3.71
C LEU A 138 -1.81 -10.92 -3.80
N PRO A 139 -1.15 -12.09 -3.93
CA PRO A 139 -1.83 -13.37 -4.09
C PRO A 139 -2.34 -13.96 -2.77
N GLU A 140 -2.03 -13.33 -1.65
CA GLU A 140 -2.35 -13.78 -0.30
C GLU A 140 -2.70 -12.61 0.63
N ALA A 141 -3.52 -12.89 1.64
CA ALA A 141 -3.83 -11.91 2.68
C ALA A 141 -2.65 -11.75 3.66
N LEU A 142 -2.55 -10.56 4.26
CA LEU A 142 -1.60 -10.32 5.35
C LEU A 142 -2.19 -10.83 6.66
N ASN A 143 -1.40 -11.59 7.43
CA ASN A 143 -1.83 -12.12 8.72
C ASN A 143 -0.64 -12.37 9.65
N GLU A 144 -0.91 -12.73 10.93
CA GLU A 144 0.14 -13.04 11.90
C GLU A 144 0.89 -14.34 11.58
N GLN A 145 0.21 -15.32 10.97
CA GLN A 145 0.81 -16.63 10.66
C GLN A 145 1.91 -16.51 9.60
N ASN A 146 1.71 -15.69 8.57
CA ASN A 146 2.76 -15.38 7.60
C ASN A 146 3.72 -14.27 8.08
N GLY A 147 3.44 -13.70 9.27
CA GLY A 147 4.27 -12.71 9.95
C GLY A 147 4.28 -11.34 9.28
N MET A 148 3.41 -11.08 8.31
CA MET A 148 3.28 -9.79 7.64
C MET A 148 2.43 -8.79 8.42
N ILE A 149 1.70 -9.27 9.43
CA ILE A 149 1.06 -8.45 10.47
C ILE A 149 1.61 -8.91 11.82
N ASN A 150 1.84 -7.97 12.71
CA ASN A 150 2.27 -8.26 14.08
C ASN A 150 1.07 -8.43 15.04
N SER A 151 1.34 -8.80 16.30
CA SER A 151 0.33 -8.99 17.34
C SER A 151 -0.50 -7.73 17.69
N THR A 152 -0.08 -6.56 17.23
CA THR A 152 -0.83 -5.29 17.35
C THR A 152 -1.54 -4.91 16.07
N MET A 153 -1.75 -5.86 15.15
CA MET A 153 -2.42 -5.72 13.86
C MET A 153 -1.75 -4.73 12.90
N LYS A 154 -0.46 -4.42 13.10
CA LYS A 154 0.30 -3.52 12.22
C LYS A 154 1.09 -4.28 11.18
N VAL A 155 1.14 -3.74 9.96
CA VAL A 155 1.91 -4.30 8.85
C VAL A 155 3.41 -4.27 9.14
N VAL A 156 4.07 -5.40 8.98
CA VAL A 156 5.53 -5.55 9.10
C VAL A 156 6.14 -5.33 7.71
N ARG A 157 6.35 -4.06 7.32
CA ARG A 157 6.78 -3.64 5.97
C ARG A 157 7.96 -4.42 5.42
N ALA A 158 9.01 -4.59 6.23
CA ALA A 158 10.21 -5.29 5.78
C ALA A 158 9.88 -6.71 5.28
N LYS A 159 9.03 -7.45 6.01
CA LYS A 159 8.60 -8.80 5.60
C LYS A 159 7.74 -8.77 4.34
N VAL A 160 6.86 -7.77 4.20
CA VAL A 160 6.06 -7.61 2.97
C VAL A 160 6.97 -7.32 1.78
N TYR A 161 7.92 -6.41 1.91
CA TYR A 161 8.85 -6.07 0.84
C TYR A 161 9.76 -7.24 0.44
N ASP A 162 10.28 -7.97 1.43
CA ASP A 162 11.12 -9.16 1.19
C ASP A 162 10.31 -10.26 0.49
N ARG A 163 9.08 -10.52 0.98
CA ARG A 163 8.20 -11.54 0.44
C ARG A 163 7.77 -11.27 -1.00
N PHE A 164 7.48 -10.00 -1.33
CA PHE A 164 6.95 -9.58 -2.63
C PHE A 164 7.95 -8.75 -3.45
N LYS A 165 9.25 -9.00 -3.22
CA LYS A 165 10.30 -8.28 -3.94
C LYS A 165 10.18 -8.41 -5.45
N GLU A 166 9.87 -9.60 -5.97
CA GLU A 166 9.72 -9.85 -7.40
C GLU A 166 8.54 -9.09 -8.01
N GLU A 167 7.44 -8.96 -7.27
CA GLU A 167 6.27 -8.16 -7.66
C GLU A 167 6.63 -6.67 -7.69
N ILE A 168 7.37 -6.19 -6.69
CA ILE A 168 7.85 -4.80 -6.64
C ILE A 168 8.77 -4.52 -7.83
N ASP A 169 9.77 -5.37 -8.06
CA ASP A 169 10.71 -5.21 -9.16
C ASP A 169 9.99 -5.22 -10.53
N TYR A 170 8.98 -6.08 -10.67
CA TYR A 170 8.17 -6.16 -11.90
C TYR A 170 7.38 -4.88 -12.19
N LEU A 171 6.91 -4.15 -11.17
CA LEU A 171 6.17 -2.89 -11.34
C LEU A 171 7.00 -1.78 -12.02
N TYR A 172 8.32 -1.89 -12.00
CA TYR A 172 9.21 -0.92 -12.66
C TYR A 172 9.59 -1.33 -14.09
N THR A 173 9.03 -2.45 -14.59
CA THR A 173 9.14 -2.85 -16.01
C THR A 173 8.01 -2.22 -16.85
N PRO A 174 8.15 -2.14 -18.17
CA PRO A 174 7.05 -1.68 -19.05
C PRO A 174 5.77 -2.50 -18.89
N GLU A 175 5.89 -3.83 -18.75
CA GLU A 175 4.76 -4.75 -18.62
C GLU A 175 4.04 -4.62 -17.29
N GLY A 176 4.76 -4.24 -16.22
CA GLY A 176 4.20 -4.07 -14.88
C GLY A 176 3.33 -2.83 -14.71
N LYS A 177 3.38 -1.86 -15.66
CA LYS A 177 2.66 -0.59 -15.53
C LYS A 177 1.14 -0.72 -15.64
N GLU A 178 0.67 -1.68 -16.43
CA GLU A 178 -0.77 -1.89 -16.58
C GLU A 178 -1.31 -2.71 -15.43
N ILE A 179 -2.41 -2.26 -14.83
CA ILE A 179 -3.02 -3.00 -13.71
C ILE A 179 -3.51 -4.39 -14.13
N THR A 180 -3.93 -4.54 -15.39
CA THR A 180 -4.38 -5.82 -15.96
C THR A 180 -3.24 -6.68 -16.49
N ASN A 181 -2.01 -6.46 -16.04
CA ASN A 181 -0.87 -7.28 -16.40
C ASN A 181 -1.03 -8.76 -15.97
N LYS A 182 -0.22 -9.62 -16.56
CA LYS A 182 -0.31 -11.08 -16.36
C LYS A 182 -0.14 -11.49 -14.88
N ARG A 183 0.78 -10.84 -14.13
CA ARG A 183 1.01 -11.18 -12.72
C ARG A 183 -0.19 -10.80 -11.87
N ASN A 184 -0.74 -9.60 -12.03
CA ASN A 184 -1.92 -9.17 -11.28
C ASN A 184 -3.14 -10.07 -11.56
N LEU A 185 -3.34 -10.50 -12.81
CA LEU A 185 -4.39 -11.44 -13.14
C LEU A 185 -4.21 -12.80 -12.47
N GLN A 186 -2.98 -13.33 -12.44
CA GLN A 186 -2.67 -14.59 -11.77
C GLN A 186 -2.82 -14.48 -10.25
N ASN A 187 -2.29 -13.41 -9.64
CA ASN A 187 -2.36 -13.18 -8.21
C ASN A 187 -3.80 -12.98 -7.73
N LEU A 188 -4.59 -12.21 -8.46
CA LEU A 188 -5.99 -12.04 -8.14
C LEU A 188 -6.78 -13.35 -8.25
N LYS A 189 -6.54 -14.13 -9.31
CA LYS A 189 -7.13 -15.47 -9.44
C LYS A 189 -6.80 -16.35 -8.25
N GLN A 190 -5.53 -16.42 -7.85
CA GLN A 190 -5.09 -17.19 -6.68
C GLN A 190 -5.75 -16.73 -5.39
N LEU A 191 -5.89 -15.42 -5.17
CA LEU A 191 -6.51 -14.86 -3.98
C LEU A 191 -8.01 -15.16 -3.93
N ILE A 192 -8.71 -15.04 -5.07
CA ILE A 192 -10.16 -15.18 -5.18
C ILE A 192 -10.60 -16.66 -5.13
N SER A 193 -9.82 -17.58 -5.72
CA SER A 193 -10.09 -19.02 -5.64
C SER A 193 -10.04 -19.51 -4.20
#